data_392739eb536fa01ade1048d3ede6e4db
#
_entry.id   392739eb536fa01ade1048d3ede6e4db
#
_cell.length_a   1.000
_cell.length_b   1.000
_cell.length_c   1.000
_cell.angle_alpha   90.00
_cell.angle_beta   90.00
_cell.angle_gamma   90.00
#
_symmetry.space_group_name_H-M   'P 1'
#
loop_
_entity.id
_entity.type
_entity.pdbx_description
1 polymer ?
#
loop_
_entity_poly.entity_id
_entity_poly.type
_entity_poly.pdbx_seq_one_letter_code
_entity_poly.pdbx_strand_id
1 'polypeptide(L)'
;MSCAARHSCEGVRTDGVFVKVNSRSVGRHLAGVWLAVLGAAAVFAMPRPVAAEAAQVAAYFDGRMPVADIPARDLNAILYSFGDSTAGDVCNAPTARALKTMRELRALRRRHPGVQLLVSIGGWDAAPQYSAIALTAASRAKFARSCIRLFIEQQHFDGIDLDWEFPVRGGLIPSRPQDRVDVTALVRELRVQLHALGQRMHRHYLLTVATPAGTWQEGGAYSVSDSYDLAALVPYVNWLNVMTYDMNTIFSPFSGFNTPMHASSRDPTPEPQRSRDTLTGAVRYYEAHGVPADKIMLGMAFYGRGFTGVSARYAGRYSKFTGVMAETPWNIIESRMLTDPHWVRYWSASAQAPWLYNARRHEFFTYDDPQSLAIKGAFVRRAHLRGAMIWVLGDDTLQNALLHGLLSGLRPRTAQ
;
A
#
# COMPACT_ATOMS: atom_id res chain seq x y z
N MET A 1 40.27 -4.89 -42.66
CA MET A 1 41.06 -6.05 -42.25
C MET A 1 40.16 -6.87 -41.33
N SER A 2 39.34 -7.72 -41.85
CA SER A 2 39.46 -9.13 -42.27
C SER A 2 40.17 -10.02 -41.23
N CYS A 3 39.42 -10.81 -40.53
CA CYS A 3 39.50 -12.26 -40.62
C CYS A 3 38.42 -12.94 -39.79
N ALA A 4 37.70 -13.82 -40.47
CA ALA A 4 36.72 -14.77 -39.94
C ALA A 4 37.45 -16.07 -39.52
N ALA A 5 36.89 -16.82 -38.55
CA ALA A 5 37.10 -18.24 -38.48
C ALA A 5 35.92 -18.94 -37.76
N ARG A 6 35.36 -19.93 -38.46
CA ARG A 6 34.34 -20.91 -38.01
C ARG A 6 35.01 -22.05 -37.25
N HIS A 7 34.21 -22.74 -36.46
CA HIS A 7 34.22 -24.20 -36.21
C HIS A 7 33.37 -24.45 -34.95
N SER A 8 32.62 -25.40 -34.77
CA SER A 8 31.93 -26.53 -35.43
C SER A 8 31.22 -27.28 -34.29
N CYS A 9 30.07 -27.84 -34.62
CA CYS A 9 29.21 -28.63 -33.73
C CYS A 9 29.88 -29.96 -33.32
N GLU A 10 29.64 -30.41 -32.08
CA GLU A 10 29.68 -31.82 -31.73
C GLU A 10 28.51 -32.17 -30.79
N GLY A 11 27.70 -33.14 -31.25
CA GLY A 11 26.60 -33.72 -30.52
C GLY A 11 27.05 -34.91 -29.68
N VAL A 12 26.41 -35.07 -28.54
CA VAL A 12 26.55 -36.30 -27.72
C VAL A 12 25.25 -37.09 -27.80
N ARG A 13 25.36 -38.32 -28.35
CA ARG A 13 24.35 -39.38 -28.32
C ARG A 13 24.34 -40.02 -26.94
N THR A 14 23.13 -40.38 -26.48
CA THR A 14 22.98 -41.34 -25.36
C THR A 14 22.17 -42.53 -25.88
N ASP A 15 22.74 -43.71 -25.61
CA ASP A 15 22.29 -45.02 -26.09
C ASP A 15 21.00 -45.48 -25.41
N GLY A 16 20.15 -46.15 -26.26
CA GLY A 16 18.91 -46.79 -25.79
C GLY A 16 19.20 -48.21 -25.29
N VAL A 17 18.50 -48.63 -24.27
CA VAL A 17 18.39 -50.05 -23.86
C VAL A 17 16.98 -50.52 -24.16
N PHE A 18 16.89 -51.45 -25.12
CA PHE A 18 15.68 -52.25 -25.44
C PHE A 18 15.66 -53.49 -24.54
N VAL A 19 14.58 -53.68 -23.77
CA VAL A 19 14.29 -54.98 -23.14
C VAL A 19 13.22 -55.71 -23.93
N LYS A 20 13.59 -56.83 -24.54
CA LYS A 20 12.70 -57.76 -25.19
C LYS A 20 12.01 -58.64 -24.15
N VAL A 21 10.68 -58.67 -24.14
CA VAL A 21 9.91 -59.67 -23.41
C VAL A 21 9.43 -60.72 -24.37
N ASN A 22 9.83 -61.95 -24.08
CA ASN A 22 9.53 -63.16 -24.90
C ASN A 22 8.26 -63.82 -24.36
N SER A 23 7.28 -64.06 -25.22
CA SER A 23 6.07 -64.80 -24.93
C SER A 23 6.30 -66.31 -25.10
N ARG A 24 5.98 -67.11 -24.12
CA ARG A 24 5.62 -68.54 -24.32
C ARG A 24 4.43 -68.90 -23.42
N SER A 25 3.45 -69.46 -24.11
CA SER A 25 2.25 -70.06 -23.64
C SER A 25 2.49 -71.36 -22.85
N VAL A 26 1.63 -71.68 -21.88
CA VAL A 26 1.06 -73.01 -21.63
C VAL A 26 -0.08 -72.97 -20.60
N GLY A 27 -1.26 -73.39 -20.98
CA GLY A 27 -2.12 -74.43 -20.42
C GLY A 27 -2.98 -74.15 -19.16
N ARG A 28 -4.25 -74.00 -19.41
CA ARG A 28 -5.45 -74.47 -18.65
C ARG A 28 -5.25 -75.05 -17.27
N HIS A 29 -5.97 -74.46 -16.28
CA HIS A 29 -6.94 -75.19 -15.43
C HIS A 29 -7.93 -74.19 -14.75
N LEU A 30 -9.20 -74.55 -14.81
CA LEU A 30 -10.36 -73.88 -14.21
C LEU A 30 -10.39 -74.12 -12.69
N ALA A 31 -10.55 -73.09 -11.92
CA ALA A 31 -11.24 -73.17 -10.61
C ALA A 31 -11.72 -71.74 -10.26
N GLY A 32 -13.04 -71.59 -10.19
CA GLY A 32 -13.66 -70.29 -9.89
C GLY A 32 -13.50 -69.90 -8.43
N VAL A 33 -13.05 -68.67 -8.20
CA VAL A 33 -13.20 -67.96 -6.94
C VAL A 33 -13.81 -66.59 -7.25
N TRP A 34 -15.02 -66.39 -6.81
CA TRP A 34 -15.65 -65.08 -6.83
C TRP A 34 -15.02 -64.20 -5.77
N LEU A 35 -14.14 -63.27 -6.14
CA LEU A 35 -13.70 -62.19 -5.26
C LEU A 35 -14.63 -61.00 -5.52
N ALA A 36 -15.43 -60.67 -4.53
CA ALA A 36 -16.20 -59.42 -4.47
C ALA A 36 -15.22 -58.25 -4.25
N VAL A 37 -14.95 -57.47 -5.31
CA VAL A 37 -14.23 -56.22 -5.21
C VAL A 37 -15.20 -55.17 -4.70
N LEU A 38 -15.15 -54.93 -3.37
CA LEU A 38 -15.73 -53.72 -2.75
C LEU A 38 -14.89 -52.51 -3.22
N GLY A 39 -15.37 -51.82 -4.25
CA GLY A 39 -14.85 -50.54 -4.68
C GLY A 39 -15.12 -49.46 -3.62
N ALA A 40 -14.16 -49.18 -2.74
CA ALA A 40 -14.20 -47.99 -1.94
C ALA A 40 -14.01 -46.78 -2.86
N ALA A 41 -15.12 -46.13 -3.22
CA ALA A 41 -15.06 -44.81 -3.86
C ALA A 41 -14.48 -43.82 -2.85
N ALA A 42 -13.18 -43.56 -2.96
CA ALA A 42 -12.55 -42.42 -2.30
C ALA A 42 -13.14 -41.13 -2.87
N VAL A 43 -14.14 -40.58 -2.16
CA VAL A 43 -14.63 -39.25 -2.43
C VAL A 43 -13.48 -38.28 -2.07
N PHE A 44 -12.71 -37.88 -3.05
CA PHE A 44 -11.82 -36.76 -2.91
C PHE A 44 -12.68 -35.51 -2.61
N ALA A 45 -12.81 -35.16 -1.34
CA ALA A 45 -13.35 -33.88 -0.94
C ALA A 45 -12.46 -32.79 -1.57
N MET A 46 -12.93 -32.19 -2.67
CA MET A 46 -12.28 -30.98 -3.19
C MET A 46 -12.22 -29.97 -2.05
N PRO A 47 -11.04 -29.37 -1.80
CA PRO A 47 -10.93 -28.31 -0.81
C PRO A 47 -11.96 -27.24 -1.19
N ARG A 48 -12.89 -26.95 -0.30
CA ARG A 48 -13.81 -25.81 -0.47
C ARG A 48 -12.96 -24.59 -0.72
N PRO A 49 -13.26 -23.77 -1.76
CA PRO A 49 -12.58 -22.51 -1.93
C PRO A 49 -12.74 -21.74 -0.62
N VAL A 50 -11.62 -21.43 0.02
CA VAL A 50 -11.61 -20.51 1.16
C VAL A 50 -12.22 -19.23 0.61
N ALA A 51 -13.37 -18.82 1.17
CA ALA A 51 -13.99 -17.58 0.77
C ALA A 51 -12.94 -16.47 0.92
N ALA A 52 -12.63 -15.78 -0.18
CA ALA A 52 -11.68 -14.70 -0.15
C ALA A 52 -12.11 -13.73 0.97
N GLU A 53 -11.22 -13.46 1.90
CA GLU A 53 -11.49 -12.50 2.98
C GLU A 53 -11.90 -11.17 2.33
N ALA A 54 -12.99 -10.58 2.84
CA ALA A 54 -13.49 -9.33 2.26
C ALA A 54 -12.41 -8.25 2.37
N ALA A 55 -12.19 -7.53 1.27
CA ALA A 55 -11.17 -6.48 1.21
C ALA A 55 -11.35 -5.46 2.34
N GLN A 56 -10.27 -5.16 3.02
CA GLN A 56 -10.24 -4.34 4.24
C GLN A 56 -10.16 -2.85 3.90
N VAL A 57 -10.59 -2.01 4.84
CA VAL A 57 -10.39 -0.56 4.81
C VAL A 57 -9.66 -0.13 6.07
N ALA A 58 -8.46 0.40 5.89
CA ALA A 58 -7.69 1.05 6.95
C ALA A 58 -7.64 2.55 6.68
N ALA A 59 -7.65 3.37 7.73
CA ALA A 59 -7.60 4.81 7.54
C ALA A 59 -6.70 5.48 8.57
N TYR A 60 -5.88 6.40 8.11
CA TYR A 60 -5.12 7.29 8.97
C TYR A 60 -6.03 8.32 9.61
N PHE A 61 -5.75 8.62 10.86
CA PHE A 61 -6.48 9.57 11.67
C PHE A 61 -5.51 10.49 12.42
N ASP A 62 -5.47 11.75 12.05
CA ASP A 62 -4.53 12.76 12.56
C ASP A 62 -5.08 13.66 13.67
N GLY A 63 -6.30 13.40 14.09
CA GLY A 63 -6.96 14.16 15.18
C GLY A 63 -7.52 15.52 14.78
N ARG A 64 -7.61 15.84 13.47
CA ARG A 64 -8.26 17.07 12.99
C ARG A 64 -9.79 17.03 13.06
N MET A 65 -10.38 15.84 13.02
CA MET A 65 -11.82 15.65 13.21
C MET A 65 -12.12 15.05 14.58
N PRO A 66 -13.34 15.23 15.14
CA PRO A 66 -13.73 14.56 16.37
C PRO A 66 -13.76 13.02 16.21
N VAL A 67 -13.28 12.30 17.22
CA VAL A 67 -13.31 10.82 17.22
C VAL A 67 -14.75 10.28 17.11
N ALA A 68 -15.74 11.03 17.58
CA ALA A 68 -17.14 10.64 17.51
C ALA A 68 -17.67 10.56 16.08
N ASP A 69 -17.06 11.31 15.15
CA ASP A 69 -17.49 11.40 13.76
C ASP A 69 -16.80 10.36 12.87
N ILE A 70 -15.89 9.55 13.41
CA ILE A 70 -15.24 8.47 12.67
C ILE A 70 -16.26 7.41 12.26
N PRO A 71 -16.36 7.06 10.96
CA PRO A 71 -17.29 6.05 10.44
C PRO A 71 -16.81 4.61 10.74
N ALA A 72 -16.66 4.27 12.01
CA ALA A 72 -16.01 3.06 12.48
C ALA A 72 -16.64 1.76 11.97
N ARG A 73 -17.94 1.75 11.58
CA ARG A 73 -18.61 0.57 11.02
C ARG A 73 -18.08 0.17 9.64
N ASP A 74 -17.49 1.13 8.94
CA ASP A 74 -16.97 0.96 7.57
C ASP A 74 -15.48 0.66 7.53
N LEU A 75 -14.80 0.74 8.68
CA LEU A 75 -13.36 0.57 8.82
C LEU A 75 -12.99 -0.76 9.50
N ASN A 76 -11.87 -1.34 9.07
CA ASN A 76 -11.23 -2.49 9.72
C ASN A 76 -10.08 -2.06 10.62
N ALA A 77 -9.40 -0.95 10.30
CA ALA A 77 -8.32 -0.41 11.11
C ALA A 77 -8.32 1.13 11.10
N ILE A 78 -7.92 1.72 12.22
CA ILE A 78 -7.62 3.14 12.37
C ILE A 78 -6.18 3.26 12.79
N LEU A 79 -5.39 4.01 12.00
CA LEU A 79 -3.99 4.30 12.25
C LEU A 79 -3.88 5.72 12.83
N TYR A 80 -3.68 5.82 14.15
CA TYR A 80 -3.51 7.12 14.80
C TYR A 80 -2.18 7.75 14.39
N SER A 81 -2.23 8.90 13.77
CA SER A 81 -1.08 9.65 13.25
C SER A 81 -0.87 10.92 14.06
N PHE A 82 0.27 11.14 14.69
CA PHE A 82 1.36 10.21 14.77
C PHE A 82 1.78 10.01 16.22
N GLY A 83 2.37 8.85 16.52
CA GLY A 83 3.12 8.63 17.73
C GLY A 83 4.46 9.37 17.64
N ASP A 84 4.80 10.14 18.67
CA ASP A 84 6.02 10.96 18.67
C ASP A 84 7.27 10.13 19.02
N SER A 85 8.36 10.34 18.26
CA SER A 85 9.69 9.76 18.52
C SER A 85 10.83 10.69 18.08
N THR A 86 10.60 11.99 18.12
CA THR A 86 11.56 13.02 17.66
C THR A 86 12.78 13.17 18.56
N ALA A 87 12.71 12.74 19.83
CA ALA A 87 13.78 12.90 20.81
C ALA A 87 14.68 11.65 20.91
N GLY A 88 15.42 11.35 19.84
CA GLY A 88 16.43 10.29 19.87
C GLY A 88 15.91 8.91 19.42
N ASP A 89 16.39 7.85 20.09
CA ASP A 89 16.12 6.46 19.73
C ASP A 89 15.01 5.79 20.57
N VAL A 90 14.01 6.58 20.96
CA VAL A 90 12.84 6.13 21.75
C VAL A 90 11.55 6.75 21.25
N CYS A 91 10.43 6.08 21.45
CA CYS A 91 9.13 6.73 21.38
C CYS A 91 8.92 7.63 22.61
N ASN A 92 8.43 8.84 22.39
CA ASN A 92 8.17 9.80 23.42
C ASN A 92 6.81 9.58 24.08
N ALA A 93 6.71 10.01 25.35
CA ALA A 93 5.43 9.96 26.05
C ALA A 93 4.39 10.83 25.32
N PRO A 94 3.17 10.32 25.06
CA PRO A 94 2.14 11.10 24.39
C PRO A 94 1.74 12.34 25.21
N THR A 95 1.46 13.43 24.50
CA THR A 95 0.94 14.66 25.11
C THR A 95 -0.42 14.43 25.78
N ALA A 96 -0.87 15.33 26.63
CA ALA A 96 -2.20 15.26 27.25
C ALA A 96 -3.33 15.22 26.19
N ARG A 97 -3.18 15.98 25.09
CA ARG A 97 -4.10 15.94 23.94
C ARG A 97 -4.10 14.56 23.27
N ALA A 98 -2.95 14.02 22.96
CA ALA A 98 -2.81 12.69 22.37
C ALA A 98 -3.40 11.61 23.26
N LEU A 99 -3.13 11.65 24.58
CA LEU A 99 -3.71 10.72 25.55
C LEU A 99 -5.26 10.79 25.60
N LYS A 100 -5.82 12.01 25.50
CA LYS A 100 -7.29 12.18 25.39
C LYS A 100 -7.81 11.48 24.14
N THR A 101 -7.24 11.79 22.98
CA THR A 101 -7.62 11.17 21.69
C THR A 101 -7.51 9.64 21.73
N MET A 102 -6.41 9.11 22.25
CA MET A 102 -6.20 7.66 22.39
C MET A 102 -7.25 7.00 23.30
N ARG A 103 -7.67 7.68 24.39
CA ARG A 103 -8.78 7.19 25.24
C ARG A 103 -10.11 7.17 24.48
N GLU A 104 -10.39 8.20 23.68
CA GLU A 104 -11.60 8.28 22.85
C GLU A 104 -11.61 7.18 21.77
N LEU A 105 -10.49 6.94 21.10
CA LEU A 105 -10.33 5.85 20.12
C LEU A 105 -10.56 4.48 20.77
N ARG A 106 -10.02 4.22 21.96
CA ARG A 106 -10.30 2.98 22.69
C ARG A 106 -11.77 2.85 23.07
N ALA A 107 -12.45 3.94 23.42
CA ALA A 107 -13.88 3.95 23.66
C ALA A 107 -14.67 3.66 22.38
N LEU A 108 -14.23 4.21 21.25
CA LEU A 108 -14.79 3.91 19.93
C LEU A 108 -14.66 2.40 19.61
N ARG A 109 -13.46 1.82 19.76
CA ARG A 109 -13.22 0.39 19.53
C ARG A 109 -14.09 -0.50 20.42
N ARG A 110 -14.31 -0.14 21.68
CA ARG A 110 -15.24 -0.93 22.54
C ARG A 110 -16.67 -1.00 21.99
N ARG A 111 -17.12 0.05 21.31
CA ARG A 111 -18.43 0.08 20.64
C ARG A 111 -18.41 -0.62 19.26
N HIS A 112 -17.22 -0.73 18.66
CA HIS A 112 -16.98 -1.32 17.34
C HIS A 112 -15.81 -2.32 17.42
N PRO A 113 -16.02 -3.51 18.02
CA PRO A 113 -14.93 -4.45 18.34
C PRO A 113 -14.22 -5.05 17.11
N GLY A 114 -14.81 -4.91 15.92
CA GLY A 114 -14.16 -5.30 14.65
C GLY A 114 -13.08 -4.33 14.17
N VAL A 115 -12.97 -3.13 14.78
CA VAL A 115 -11.96 -2.12 14.39
C VAL A 115 -10.69 -2.34 15.19
N GLN A 116 -9.57 -2.41 14.49
CA GLN A 116 -8.23 -2.46 15.09
C GLN A 116 -7.63 -1.06 15.20
N LEU A 117 -6.92 -0.80 16.27
CA LEU A 117 -6.22 0.47 16.50
C LEU A 117 -4.71 0.26 16.36
N LEU A 118 -4.10 0.92 15.40
CA LEU A 118 -2.64 0.99 15.27
C LEU A 118 -2.17 2.42 15.58
N VAL A 119 -0.97 2.54 16.12
CA VAL A 119 -0.26 3.81 16.16
C VAL A 119 0.71 3.86 14.99
N SER A 120 0.62 4.89 14.16
CA SER A 120 1.63 5.18 13.14
C SER A 120 2.72 6.07 13.75
N ILE A 121 3.97 5.72 13.53
CA ILE A 121 5.13 6.43 14.04
C ILE A 121 5.92 6.92 12.84
N GLY A 122 6.15 8.23 12.75
CA GLY A 122 6.83 8.86 11.63
C GLY A 122 6.00 9.89 10.90
N GLY A 123 5.89 9.73 9.58
CA GLY A 123 5.26 10.68 8.67
C GLY A 123 6.24 11.73 8.13
N TRP A 124 5.79 12.51 7.15
CA TRP A 124 6.64 13.44 6.42
C TRP A 124 7.29 14.52 7.29
N ASP A 125 6.49 15.22 8.11
CA ASP A 125 6.94 16.38 8.88
C ASP A 125 7.49 16.03 10.28
N ALA A 126 7.17 14.85 10.79
CA ALA A 126 7.46 14.45 12.18
C ALA A 126 8.31 13.19 12.25
N ALA A 127 9.06 12.88 11.18
CA ALA A 127 9.86 11.68 11.11
C ALA A 127 10.97 11.69 12.18
N PRO A 128 11.08 10.61 12.97
CA PRO A 128 12.21 10.44 13.87
C PRO A 128 13.51 10.24 13.10
N GLN A 129 14.64 10.28 13.81
CA GLN A 129 15.96 10.03 13.23
C GLN A 129 16.15 8.52 12.87
N TYR A 130 15.29 8.02 12.02
CA TYR A 130 15.20 6.59 11.70
C TYR A 130 16.52 5.98 11.24
N SER A 131 17.30 6.71 10.44
CA SER A 131 18.61 6.25 9.98
C SER A 131 19.57 5.98 11.15
N ALA A 132 19.53 6.81 12.21
CA ALA A 132 20.30 6.59 13.44
C ALA A 132 19.68 5.47 14.31
N ILE A 133 18.35 5.45 14.42
CA ILE A 133 17.60 4.41 15.17
C ILE A 133 17.86 3.01 14.58
N ALA A 134 17.83 2.90 13.26
CA ALA A 134 17.98 1.63 12.58
C ALA A 134 19.43 1.10 12.51
N LEU A 135 20.41 1.95 12.81
CA LEU A 135 21.84 1.66 12.61
C LEU A 135 22.34 0.45 13.39
N THR A 136 22.04 0.35 14.68
CA THR A 136 22.59 -0.71 15.56
C THR A 136 21.49 -1.60 16.14
N ALA A 137 21.82 -2.83 16.49
CA ALA A 137 20.89 -3.72 17.17
C ALA A 137 20.42 -3.12 18.51
N ALA A 138 21.28 -2.41 19.21
CA ALA A 138 20.95 -1.79 20.50
C ALA A 138 19.94 -0.64 20.36
N SER A 139 20.14 0.25 19.37
CA SER A 139 19.18 1.35 19.09
C SER A 139 17.85 0.82 18.60
N ARG A 140 17.81 -0.14 17.66
CA ARG A 140 16.59 -0.81 17.22
C ARG A 140 15.80 -1.44 18.38
N ALA A 141 16.51 -2.19 19.24
CA ALA A 141 15.88 -2.85 20.38
C ALA A 141 15.35 -1.85 21.42
N LYS A 142 16.05 -0.74 21.63
CA LYS A 142 15.61 0.34 22.54
C LYS A 142 14.38 1.04 22.00
N PHE A 143 14.36 1.41 20.72
CA PHE A 143 13.22 2.01 20.04
C PHE A 143 11.99 1.08 20.12
N ALA A 144 12.12 -0.17 19.69
CA ALA A 144 11.02 -1.13 19.70
C ALA A 144 10.41 -1.30 21.10
N ARG A 145 11.25 -1.48 22.14
CA ARG A 145 10.76 -1.61 23.54
C ARG A 145 10.00 -0.37 23.99
N SER A 146 10.50 0.82 23.69
CA SER A 146 9.86 2.05 24.13
C SER A 146 8.50 2.26 23.49
N CYS A 147 8.39 2.03 22.16
CA CYS A 147 7.13 2.17 21.43
C CYS A 147 6.10 1.12 21.88
N ILE A 148 6.52 -0.14 22.03
CA ILE A 148 5.65 -1.22 22.50
C ILE A 148 5.12 -0.91 23.90
N ARG A 149 6.01 -0.50 24.83
CA ARG A 149 5.60 -0.12 26.19
C ARG A 149 4.58 1.00 26.18
N LEU A 150 4.84 2.08 25.44
CA LEU A 150 3.98 3.26 25.45
C LEU A 150 2.63 2.99 24.77
N PHE A 151 2.63 2.42 23.58
CA PHE A 151 1.42 2.36 22.76
C PHE A 151 0.66 1.03 22.90
N ILE A 152 1.36 -0.11 23.03
CA ILE A 152 0.71 -1.40 23.16
C ILE A 152 0.35 -1.70 24.62
N GLU A 153 1.34 -1.66 25.53
CA GLU A 153 1.09 -2.06 26.92
C GLU A 153 0.30 -0.98 27.68
N GLN A 154 0.65 0.32 27.56
CA GLN A 154 -0.01 1.39 28.31
C GLN A 154 -1.27 1.94 27.63
N GLN A 155 -1.25 2.10 26.30
CA GLN A 155 -2.38 2.66 25.56
C GLN A 155 -3.27 1.59 24.91
N HIS A 156 -2.93 0.31 25.01
CA HIS A 156 -3.73 -0.84 24.55
C HIS A 156 -4.09 -0.78 23.05
N PHE A 157 -3.16 -0.31 22.21
CA PHE A 157 -3.29 -0.41 20.77
C PHE A 157 -3.07 -1.87 20.31
N ASP A 158 -3.58 -2.17 19.11
CA ASP A 158 -3.54 -3.52 18.55
C ASP A 158 -2.29 -3.74 17.68
N GLY A 159 -1.54 -2.65 17.38
CA GLY A 159 -0.35 -2.74 16.55
C GLY A 159 0.37 -1.41 16.38
N ILE A 160 1.47 -1.52 15.64
CA ILE A 160 2.33 -0.40 15.25
C ILE A 160 2.37 -0.34 13.73
N ASP A 161 2.30 0.85 13.17
CA ASP A 161 2.60 1.19 11.80
C ASP A 161 3.91 2.00 11.79
N LEU A 162 4.84 1.67 10.89
CA LEU A 162 6.08 2.40 10.73
C LEU A 162 6.00 3.24 9.47
N ASP A 163 6.12 4.56 9.62
CA ASP A 163 6.04 5.51 8.52
C ASP A 163 7.37 6.27 8.39
N TRP A 164 8.35 5.63 7.75
CA TRP A 164 9.65 6.20 7.47
C TRP A 164 9.70 6.76 6.06
N GLU A 165 9.67 8.07 5.95
CA GLU A 165 9.67 8.78 4.66
C GLU A 165 10.99 9.57 4.45
N PHE A 166 12.02 9.04 3.82
CA PHE A 166 12.15 7.67 3.31
C PHE A 166 13.54 7.13 3.67
N PRO A 167 13.72 5.80 3.77
CA PRO A 167 15.05 5.22 3.81
C PRO A 167 15.85 5.58 2.55
N VAL A 168 17.17 5.66 2.65
CA VAL A 168 18.13 5.91 1.56
C VAL A 168 18.15 7.35 1.07
N ARG A 169 17.02 7.92 0.68
CA ARG A 169 16.91 9.30 0.18
C ARG A 169 15.46 9.74 0.08
N GLY A 170 15.26 11.05 -0.02
CA GLY A 170 14.01 11.62 -0.48
C GLY A 170 13.09 12.13 0.60
N GLY A 171 13.39 11.92 1.85
CA GLY A 171 12.69 12.53 2.97
C GLY A 171 13.32 13.84 3.45
N LEU A 172 12.69 14.45 4.45
CA LEU A 172 13.20 15.67 5.10
C LEU A 172 14.30 15.38 6.12
N ILE A 173 14.46 14.13 6.52
CA ILE A 173 15.48 13.71 7.50
C ILE A 173 16.71 13.11 6.82
N PRO A 174 17.89 13.19 7.45
CA PRO A 174 19.10 12.54 6.95
C PRO A 174 18.89 11.02 6.77
N SER A 175 19.32 10.50 5.64
CA SER A 175 19.26 9.08 5.30
C SER A 175 20.57 8.62 4.65
N ARG A 176 20.78 7.29 4.57
CA ARG A 176 22.01 6.67 4.08
C ARG A 176 21.67 5.50 3.14
N PRO A 177 22.56 5.15 2.20
CA PRO A 177 22.37 3.97 1.34
C PRO A 177 22.11 2.67 2.11
N GLN A 178 22.71 2.52 3.30
CA GLN A 178 22.55 1.36 4.18
C GLN A 178 21.12 1.23 4.76
N ASP A 179 20.37 2.31 4.81
CA ASP A 179 19.01 2.33 5.37
C ASP A 179 18.05 1.35 4.66
N ARG A 180 18.33 0.99 3.40
CA ARG A 180 17.59 -0.05 2.68
C ARG A 180 17.61 -1.41 3.39
N VAL A 181 18.71 -1.74 4.02
CA VAL A 181 18.87 -2.98 4.82
C VAL A 181 18.44 -2.73 6.26
N ASP A 182 18.78 -1.58 6.80
CA ASP A 182 18.56 -1.24 8.20
C ASP A 182 17.07 -1.09 8.53
N VAL A 183 16.23 -0.63 7.59
CA VAL A 183 14.77 -0.59 7.78
C VAL A 183 14.19 -1.99 7.95
N THR A 184 14.65 -2.96 7.17
CA THR A 184 14.24 -4.37 7.34
C THR A 184 14.67 -4.91 8.71
N ALA A 185 15.88 -4.57 9.16
CA ALA A 185 16.36 -4.96 10.48
C ALA A 185 15.54 -4.33 11.62
N LEU A 186 15.11 -3.07 11.48
CA LEU A 186 14.24 -2.38 12.44
C LEU A 186 12.86 -3.04 12.50
N VAL A 187 12.24 -3.30 11.34
CA VAL A 187 10.93 -3.95 11.26
C VAL A 187 10.97 -5.38 11.82
N ARG A 188 12.05 -6.12 11.55
CA ARG A 188 12.27 -7.44 12.16
C ARG A 188 12.34 -7.36 13.67
N GLU A 189 13.07 -6.39 14.23
CA GLU A 189 13.19 -6.21 15.68
C GLU A 189 11.82 -5.88 16.32
N LEU A 190 11.05 -4.97 15.72
CA LEU A 190 9.67 -4.69 16.14
C LEU A 190 8.81 -5.97 16.13
N ARG A 191 8.88 -6.77 15.05
CA ARG A 191 8.13 -8.03 14.95
C ARG A 191 8.52 -9.04 16.04
N VAL A 192 9.83 -9.20 16.31
CA VAL A 192 10.33 -10.12 17.34
C VAL A 192 9.78 -9.72 18.71
N GLN A 193 9.84 -8.45 19.08
CA GLN A 193 9.35 -8.00 20.37
C GLN A 193 7.82 -8.03 20.49
N LEU A 194 7.09 -7.65 19.43
CA LEU A 194 5.61 -7.79 19.37
C LEU A 194 5.19 -9.26 19.47
N HIS A 195 5.93 -10.17 18.83
CA HIS A 195 5.66 -11.62 18.94
C HIS A 195 5.88 -12.12 20.34
N ALA A 196 7.00 -11.76 20.98
CA ALA A 196 7.30 -12.14 22.36
C ALA A 196 6.26 -11.61 23.37
N LEU A 197 5.78 -10.37 23.17
CA LEU A 197 4.66 -9.84 23.96
C LEU A 197 3.39 -10.62 23.68
N GLY A 198 3.10 -10.92 22.42
CA GLY A 198 1.91 -11.68 21.99
C GLY A 198 1.83 -13.06 22.62
N GLN A 199 2.95 -13.77 22.72
CA GLN A 199 3.03 -15.06 23.41
C GLN A 199 2.64 -14.94 24.89
N ARG A 200 3.12 -13.91 25.59
CA ARG A 200 2.78 -13.66 27.01
C ARG A 200 1.32 -13.27 27.21
N MET A 201 0.76 -12.52 26.25
CA MET A 201 -0.59 -11.96 26.35
C MET A 201 -1.65 -12.80 25.62
N HIS A 202 -1.27 -13.96 25.02
CA HIS A 202 -2.13 -14.81 24.19
C HIS A 202 -2.86 -14.03 23.09
N ARG A 203 -2.11 -13.13 22.39
CA ARG A 203 -2.65 -12.20 21.42
C ARG A 203 -1.69 -12.00 20.25
N HIS A 204 -2.23 -11.75 19.04
CA HIS A 204 -1.45 -11.30 17.89
C HIS A 204 -1.48 -9.77 17.80
N TYR A 205 -0.29 -9.15 17.74
CA TYR A 205 -0.15 -7.72 17.50
C TYR A 205 0.23 -7.44 16.05
N LEU A 206 -0.38 -6.41 15.49
CA LEU A 206 -0.15 -6.02 14.10
C LEU A 206 1.14 -5.20 13.96
N LEU A 207 1.78 -5.37 12.83
CA LEU A 207 2.90 -4.53 12.38
C LEU A 207 2.70 -4.25 10.91
N THR A 208 2.67 -2.97 10.55
CA THR A 208 2.52 -2.48 9.18
C THR A 208 3.60 -1.47 8.86
N VAL A 209 3.80 -1.19 7.60
CA VAL A 209 4.76 -0.19 7.14
C VAL A 209 4.12 0.61 6.01
N ALA A 210 4.17 1.93 6.10
CA ALA A 210 3.87 2.81 4.98
C ALA A 210 5.06 2.78 4.01
N THR A 211 4.79 2.62 2.73
CA THR A 211 5.81 2.51 1.71
C THR A 211 5.45 3.34 0.48
N PRO A 212 6.45 3.96 -0.20
CA PRO A 212 6.19 4.80 -1.36
C PRO A 212 5.70 4.00 -2.56
N ALA A 213 5.02 4.67 -3.48
CA ALA A 213 4.70 4.13 -4.79
C ALA A 213 5.40 4.94 -5.89
N GLY A 214 5.52 4.34 -7.08
CA GLY A 214 6.12 5.00 -8.23
C GLY A 214 7.64 5.05 -8.22
N THR A 215 8.16 5.86 -9.12
CA THR A 215 9.60 6.11 -9.30
C THR A 215 9.82 7.60 -9.44
N TRP A 216 10.47 8.20 -8.49
CA TRP A 216 10.85 9.60 -8.60
C TRP A 216 12.13 9.74 -9.41
N GLN A 217 12.14 10.75 -10.29
CA GLN A 217 13.26 11.03 -11.19
C GLN A 217 14.41 11.72 -10.49
N GLU A 218 15.43 12.05 -11.31
CA GLU A 218 16.57 12.90 -10.93
C GLU A 218 16.14 14.09 -10.09
N GLY A 219 16.73 14.23 -8.92
CA GLY A 219 16.35 15.23 -7.94
C GLY A 219 15.05 14.93 -7.21
N GLY A 220 14.34 13.89 -7.64
CA GLY A 220 13.15 13.42 -6.99
C GLY A 220 13.44 12.76 -5.65
N ALA A 221 12.43 12.78 -4.81
CA ALA A 221 12.59 12.53 -3.43
C ALA A 221 12.87 11.06 -3.11
N TYR A 222 12.25 10.10 -3.78
CA TYR A 222 12.36 8.69 -3.41
C TYR A 222 12.19 7.74 -4.60
N SER A 223 12.56 6.48 -4.38
CA SER A 223 12.21 5.36 -5.25
C SER A 223 12.02 4.12 -4.38
N VAL A 224 10.96 3.36 -4.63
CA VAL A 224 10.72 2.09 -3.91
C VAL A 224 11.90 1.14 -4.06
N SER A 225 12.47 1.06 -5.27
CA SER A 225 13.62 0.20 -5.57
C SER A 225 14.87 0.53 -4.77
N ASP A 226 15.05 1.79 -4.42
CA ASP A 226 16.19 2.23 -3.63
C ASP A 226 15.92 2.08 -2.12
N SER A 227 14.70 2.42 -1.71
CA SER A 227 14.36 2.60 -0.30
C SER A 227 14.12 1.29 0.44
N TYR A 228 13.54 0.27 -0.22
CA TYR A 228 13.13 -0.97 0.45
C TYR A 228 13.60 -2.23 -0.28
N ASP A 229 14.04 -3.23 0.49
CA ASP A 229 14.10 -4.62 0.05
C ASP A 229 12.76 -5.28 0.38
N LEU A 230 11.81 -5.20 -0.55
CA LEU A 230 10.44 -5.64 -0.32
C LEU A 230 10.34 -7.13 0.01
N ALA A 231 11.10 -7.98 -0.68
CA ALA A 231 11.10 -9.42 -0.45
C ALA A 231 11.64 -9.78 0.95
N ALA A 232 12.66 -9.06 1.42
CA ALA A 232 13.22 -9.26 2.75
C ALA A 232 12.32 -8.65 3.86
N LEU A 233 11.54 -7.62 3.55
CA LEU A 233 10.67 -6.90 4.51
C LEU A 233 9.35 -7.63 4.76
N VAL A 234 8.71 -8.10 3.70
CA VAL A 234 7.32 -8.60 3.71
C VAL A 234 7.04 -9.75 4.68
N PRO A 235 8.00 -10.64 5.04
CA PRO A 235 7.75 -11.68 6.05
C PRO A 235 7.47 -11.16 7.45
N TYR A 236 7.91 -9.95 7.77
CA TYR A 236 7.79 -9.39 9.13
C TYR A 236 6.54 -8.55 9.34
N VAL A 237 5.83 -8.18 8.28
CA VAL A 237 4.66 -7.30 8.35
C VAL A 237 3.36 -8.05 8.08
N ASN A 238 2.26 -7.53 8.63
CA ASN A 238 0.92 -7.99 8.32
C ASN A 238 0.47 -7.51 6.93
N TRP A 239 0.78 -6.25 6.61
CA TRP A 239 0.57 -5.66 5.29
C TRP A 239 1.45 -4.42 5.11
N LEU A 240 1.53 -3.95 3.88
CA LEU A 240 2.15 -2.69 3.49
C LEU A 240 1.05 -1.67 3.11
N ASN A 241 1.12 -0.48 3.68
CA ASN A 241 0.30 0.67 3.31
C ASN A 241 1.02 1.37 2.14
N VAL A 242 0.70 0.99 0.92
CA VAL A 242 1.36 1.53 -0.27
C VAL A 242 0.76 2.88 -0.60
N MET A 243 1.54 3.95 -0.48
CA MET A 243 1.15 5.33 -0.70
C MET A 243 1.00 5.64 -2.20
N THR A 244 -0.04 5.09 -2.83
CA THR A 244 -0.35 5.24 -4.26
C THR A 244 -0.97 6.59 -4.58
N TYR A 245 -0.38 7.63 -4.03
CA TYR A 245 -0.68 9.04 -4.25
C TYR A 245 0.64 9.81 -4.36
N ASP A 246 0.55 11.12 -4.58
CA ASP A 246 1.71 11.98 -4.80
C ASP A 246 2.54 11.60 -6.03
N MET A 247 1.89 11.00 -7.04
CA MET A 247 2.56 10.63 -8.28
C MET A 247 3.05 11.84 -9.07
N ASN A 248 2.44 13.01 -8.87
CA ASN A 248 2.91 14.28 -9.39
C ASN A 248 2.83 15.35 -8.30
N THR A 249 3.98 15.98 -8.02
CA THR A 249 4.16 16.98 -6.96
C THR A 249 5.02 18.14 -7.46
N ILE A 250 5.45 19.02 -6.56
CA ILE A 250 6.41 20.10 -6.85
C ILE A 250 7.73 19.57 -7.46
N PHE A 251 8.10 18.33 -7.16
CA PHE A 251 9.33 17.71 -7.66
C PHE A 251 9.17 17.12 -9.07
N SER A 252 7.95 17.06 -9.60
CA SER A 252 7.69 16.55 -10.94
C SER A 252 8.05 17.58 -12.01
N PRO A 253 8.53 17.16 -13.20
CA PRO A 253 8.88 18.08 -14.28
C PRO A 253 7.66 18.69 -14.97
N PHE A 254 6.48 18.09 -14.78
CA PHE A 254 5.22 18.49 -15.40
C PHE A 254 4.06 18.33 -14.42
N SER A 255 3.00 19.13 -14.61
CA SER A 255 1.72 18.92 -13.95
C SER A 255 1.13 17.56 -14.35
N GLY A 256 0.54 16.85 -13.41
CA GLY A 256 -0.03 15.52 -13.67
C GLY A 256 -0.98 15.08 -12.58
N PHE A 257 -1.49 13.88 -12.70
CA PHE A 257 -2.45 13.34 -11.74
C PHE A 257 -1.77 12.93 -10.44
N ASN A 258 -2.42 13.25 -9.32
CA ASN A 258 -2.01 12.80 -7.98
C ASN A 258 -2.07 11.28 -7.85
N THR A 259 -3.12 10.68 -8.41
CA THR A 259 -3.47 9.26 -8.20
C THR A 259 -3.97 8.58 -9.49
N PRO A 260 -3.19 8.57 -10.60
CA PRO A 260 -3.65 7.99 -11.85
C PRO A 260 -3.78 6.47 -11.77
N MET A 261 -4.93 5.91 -12.20
CA MET A 261 -5.09 4.46 -12.30
C MET A 261 -4.11 3.85 -13.30
N HIS A 262 -4.01 4.44 -14.50
CA HIS A 262 -3.17 3.98 -15.59
C HIS A 262 -2.42 5.13 -16.24
N ALA A 263 -1.31 4.81 -16.89
CA ALA A 263 -0.53 5.75 -17.67
C ALA A 263 -1.33 6.31 -18.86
N SER A 264 -1.02 7.54 -19.22
CA SER A 264 -1.53 8.16 -20.44
C SER A 264 -0.40 8.24 -21.49
N SER A 265 -0.71 7.93 -22.75
CA SER A 265 0.23 8.15 -23.85
C SER A 265 0.57 9.63 -24.10
N ARG A 266 -0.21 10.54 -23.50
CA ARG A 266 0.05 12.00 -23.56
C ARG A 266 0.98 12.50 -22.47
N ASP A 267 1.24 11.67 -21.45
CA ASP A 267 2.19 12.00 -20.41
C ASP A 267 3.62 11.97 -21.00
N PRO A 268 4.37 13.06 -20.95
CA PRO A 268 5.71 13.13 -21.52
C PRO A 268 6.77 12.40 -20.71
N THR A 269 6.43 11.93 -19.52
CA THR A 269 7.34 11.17 -18.66
C THR A 269 7.85 9.93 -19.38
N PRO A 270 9.17 9.67 -19.42
CA PRO A 270 9.74 8.50 -20.07
C PRO A 270 9.30 7.17 -19.44
N GLU A 271 9.30 6.09 -20.23
CA GLU A 271 9.20 4.73 -19.68
C GLU A 271 10.54 4.30 -19.06
N PRO A 272 10.55 3.46 -18.02
CA PRO A 272 9.39 2.78 -17.42
C PRO A 272 8.64 3.64 -16.38
N GLN A 273 9.08 4.83 -16.10
CA GLN A 273 8.56 5.67 -15.04
C GLN A 273 7.08 5.99 -15.25
N ARG A 274 6.70 6.47 -16.45
CA ARG A 274 5.31 6.79 -16.78
C ARG A 274 4.33 5.66 -16.42
N SER A 275 4.70 4.42 -16.70
CA SER A 275 3.89 3.25 -16.37
C SER A 275 3.92 2.90 -14.88
N ARG A 276 5.04 3.15 -14.20
CA ARG A 276 5.22 2.84 -12.78
C ARG A 276 4.55 3.86 -11.87
N ASP A 277 4.51 5.13 -12.28
CA ASP A 277 3.89 6.23 -11.51
C ASP A 277 2.35 6.23 -11.69
N THR A 278 1.78 5.05 -11.53
CA THR A 278 0.33 4.79 -11.55
C THR A 278 -0.04 3.74 -10.50
N LEU A 279 -1.31 3.70 -10.09
CA LEU A 279 -1.76 2.71 -9.12
C LEU A 279 -1.52 1.28 -9.61
N THR A 280 -1.87 0.99 -10.86
CA THR A 280 -1.64 -0.34 -11.45
C THR A 280 -0.17 -0.65 -11.66
N GLY A 281 0.65 0.35 -11.92
CA GLY A 281 2.09 0.21 -12.04
C GLY A 281 2.74 -0.10 -10.70
N ALA A 282 2.32 0.60 -9.65
CA ALA A 282 2.78 0.34 -8.28
C ALA A 282 2.45 -1.09 -7.84
N VAL A 283 1.20 -1.54 -8.01
CA VAL A 283 0.82 -2.93 -7.64
C VAL A 283 1.69 -3.95 -8.38
N ARG A 284 1.81 -3.84 -9.71
CA ARG A 284 2.67 -4.73 -10.50
C ARG A 284 4.13 -4.72 -10.03
N TYR A 285 4.63 -3.55 -9.63
CA TYR A 285 6.00 -3.45 -9.11
C TYR A 285 6.15 -4.21 -7.80
N TYR A 286 5.22 -4.03 -6.85
CA TYR A 286 5.27 -4.73 -5.56
C TYR A 286 5.16 -6.25 -5.72
N GLU A 287 4.22 -6.73 -6.54
CA GLU A 287 4.07 -8.16 -6.82
C GLU A 287 5.32 -8.77 -7.49
N ALA A 288 5.90 -8.06 -8.46
CA ALA A 288 7.14 -8.49 -9.12
C ALA A 288 8.35 -8.55 -8.17
N HIS A 289 8.29 -7.83 -7.04
CA HIS A 289 9.32 -7.84 -6.00
C HIS A 289 8.94 -8.69 -4.78
N GLY A 290 8.03 -9.64 -4.94
CA GLY A 290 7.74 -10.68 -3.96
C GLY A 290 6.74 -10.29 -2.87
N VAL A 291 5.97 -9.22 -3.06
CA VAL A 291 4.88 -8.87 -2.14
C VAL A 291 3.58 -9.53 -2.60
N PRO A 292 3.00 -10.44 -1.81
CA PRO A 292 1.71 -11.03 -2.14
C PRO A 292 0.58 -9.99 -2.17
N ALA A 293 -0.37 -10.14 -3.07
CA ALA A 293 -1.51 -9.22 -3.23
C ALA A 293 -2.29 -9.01 -1.91
N ASP A 294 -2.45 -10.06 -1.12
CA ASP A 294 -3.13 -10.04 0.20
C ASP A 294 -2.34 -9.31 1.29
N LYS A 295 -1.16 -8.78 0.98
CA LYS A 295 -0.38 -7.89 1.84
C LYS A 295 -0.29 -6.46 1.34
N ILE A 296 -0.96 -6.11 0.24
CA ILE A 296 -0.98 -4.76 -0.33
C ILE A 296 -2.27 -4.04 0.08
N MET A 297 -2.14 -2.95 0.84
CA MET A 297 -3.20 -1.96 1.04
C MET A 297 -2.95 -0.79 0.09
N LEU A 298 -3.87 -0.57 -0.84
CA LEU A 298 -3.74 0.46 -1.87
C LEU A 298 -4.13 1.84 -1.30
N GLY A 299 -3.25 2.83 -1.41
CA GLY A 299 -3.44 4.18 -0.88
C GLY A 299 -4.49 4.98 -1.66
N MET A 300 -5.38 5.64 -0.93
CA MET A 300 -6.43 6.52 -1.42
C MET A 300 -6.23 7.91 -0.84
N ALA A 301 -6.02 8.90 -1.70
CA ALA A 301 -5.90 10.29 -1.28
C ALA A 301 -7.27 10.94 -1.12
N PHE A 302 -7.57 11.44 0.08
CA PHE A 302 -8.77 12.23 0.34
C PHE A 302 -8.52 13.74 0.19
N TYR A 303 -7.47 14.08 -0.56
CA TYR A 303 -7.01 15.43 -0.85
C TYR A 303 -6.62 15.57 -2.32
N GLY A 304 -6.46 16.80 -2.75
CA GLY A 304 -5.97 17.13 -4.08
C GLY A 304 -4.73 18.01 -4.07
N ARG A 305 -4.07 18.09 -5.23
CA ARG A 305 -2.87 18.92 -5.48
C ARG A 305 -3.09 19.83 -6.67
N GLY A 306 -2.50 21.01 -6.64
CA GLY A 306 -2.62 21.98 -7.71
C GLY A 306 -1.28 22.49 -8.22
N PHE A 307 -1.30 22.93 -9.49
CA PHE A 307 -0.15 23.49 -10.20
C PHE A 307 -0.57 24.81 -10.82
N THR A 308 0.29 25.83 -10.77
CA THR A 308 0.04 27.17 -11.27
C THR A 308 0.97 27.49 -12.46
N GLY A 309 0.56 28.43 -13.31
CA GLY A 309 1.31 28.83 -14.50
C GLY A 309 1.36 27.74 -15.58
N VAL A 310 0.36 26.86 -15.59
CA VAL A 310 0.25 25.79 -16.59
C VAL A 310 -0.30 26.31 -17.92
N SER A 311 0.08 25.65 -19.02
CA SER A 311 -0.46 25.95 -20.35
C SER A 311 -1.96 25.60 -20.43
N ALA A 312 -2.72 26.37 -21.21
CA ALA A 312 -4.11 26.05 -21.53
C ALA A 312 -4.27 24.73 -22.34
N ARG A 313 -3.19 24.27 -22.98
CA ARG A 313 -3.19 23.02 -23.73
C ARG A 313 -3.58 21.85 -22.82
N TYR A 314 -4.48 21.01 -23.27
CA TYR A 314 -5.03 19.86 -22.53
C TYR A 314 -5.62 20.22 -21.15
N ALA A 315 -6.12 21.46 -21.00
CA ALA A 315 -6.63 22.00 -19.73
C ALA A 315 -5.61 21.80 -18.58
N GLY A 316 -4.37 22.25 -18.81
CA GLY A 316 -3.31 22.28 -17.82
C GLY A 316 -2.54 20.98 -17.59
N ARG A 317 -2.99 19.85 -18.16
CA ARG A 317 -2.29 18.56 -17.97
C ARG A 317 -0.97 18.49 -18.72
N TYR A 318 0.01 17.82 -18.08
CA TYR A 318 1.32 17.51 -18.68
C TYR A 318 2.04 18.78 -19.18
N SER A 319 1.85 19.85 -18.46
CA SER A 319 2.44 21.15 -18.71
C SER A 319 3.59 21.43 -17.75
N LYS A 320 4.60 22.16 -18.19
CA LYS A 320 5.49 22.84 -17.25
C LYS A 320 4.65 23.78 -16.39
N PHE A 321 5.07 24.00 -15.17
CA PHE A 321 4.39 24.86 -14.22
C PHE A 321 5.38 25.79 -13.52
N THR A 322 4.90 26.87 -12.93
CA THR A 322 5.74 27.86 -12.24
C THR A 322 5.61 27.82 -10.72
N GLY A 323 4.61 27.12 -10.23
CA GLY A 323 4.37 26.93 -8.80
C GLY A 323 3.34 25.86 -8.52
N VAL A 324 3.12 25.58 -7.23
CA VAL A 324 2.15 24.61 -6.75
C VAL A 324 1.18 25.27 -5.79
N MET A 325 -0.01 24.71 -5.69
CA MET A 325 -1.01 25.06 -4.68
C MET A 325 -0.82 24.17 -3.45
N ALA A 326 -1.25 24.65 -2.30
CA ALA A 326 -1.28 23.84 -1.09
C ALA A 326 -2.16 22.60 -1.29
N GLU A 327 -1.78 21.52 -0.63
CA GLU A 327 -2.61 20.34 -0.49
C GLU A 327 -3.99 20.74 0.06
N THR A 328 -5.05 20.28 -0.61
CA THR A 328 -6.40 20.72 -0.30
C THR A 328 -7.29 19.51 0.01
N PRO A 329 -7.89 19.44 1.19
CA PRO A 329 -8.84 18.41 1.58
C PRO A 329 -10.06 18.31 0.65
N TRP A 330 -10.62 17.11 0.49
CA TRP A 330 -11.80 16.90 -0.35
C TRP A 330 -12.99 17.76 0.07
N ASN A 331 -13.28 17.90 1.36
CA ASN A 331 -14.38 18.74 1.83
C ASN A 331 -14.27 20.21 1.39
N ILE A 332 -13.05 20.72 1.20
CA ILE A 332 -12.79 22.05 0.65
C ILE A 332 -12.91 22.06 -0.87
N ILE A 333 -12.42 21.01 -1.55
CA ILE A 333 -12.58 20.86 -3.00
C ILE A 333 -14.06 20.84 -3.35
N GLU A 334 -14.85 20.00 -2.68
CA GLU A 334 -16.28 19.87 -2.93
C GLU A 334 -17.03 21.19 -2.66
N SER A 335 -16.79 21.79 -1.50
CA SER A 335 -17.58 22.96 -1.05
C SER A 335 -17.17 24.27 -1.72
N ARG A 336 -15.92 24.41 -2.18
CA ARG A 336 -15.41 25.69 -2.71
C ARG A 336 -14.99 25.63 -4.16
N MET A 337 -14.25 24.58 -4.57
CA MET A 337 -13.71 24.53 -5.93
C MET A 337 -14.75 24.05 -6.95
N LEU A 338 -15.49 22.99 -6.61
CA LEU A 338 -16.55 22.47 -7.50
C LEU A 338 -17.76 23.42 -7.62
N THR A 339 -17.93 24.37 -6.70
CA THR A 339 -18.99 25.37 -6.72
C THR A 339 -18.57 26.69 -7.38
N ASP A 340 -17.26 26.92 -7.57
CA ASP A 340 -16.75 28.11 -8.27
C ASP A 340 -16.81 27.90 -9.80
N PRO A 341 -17.58 28.72 -10.57
CA PRO A 341 -17.76 28.57 -12.00
C PRO A 341 -16.46 28.77 -12.83
N HIS A 342 -15.40 29.28 -12.22
CA HIS A 342 -14.11 29.43 -12.90
C HIS A 342 -13.29 28.13 -12.94
N TRP A 343 -13.65 27.14 -12.13
CA TRP A 343 -13.09 25.81 -12.17
C TRP A 343 -13.95 24.88 -13.03
N VAL A 344 -13.42 24.44 -14.15
CA VAL A 344 -14.09 23.48 -15.03
C VAL A 344 -13.62 22.09 -14.72
N ARG A 345 -14.55 21.17 -14.41
CA ARG A 345 -14.26 19.77 -14.17
C ARG A 345 -14.11 18.99 -15.48
N TYR A 346 -13.08 18.19 -15.54
CA TYR A 346 -12.80 17.25 -16.62
C TYR A 346 -12.63 15.83 -16.08
N TRP A 347 -12.66 14.85 -16.96
CA TRP A 347 -12.43 13.44 -16.65
C TRP A 347 -11.40 12.83 -17.60
N SER A 348 -10.40 12.10 -17.04
CA SER A 348 -9.41 11.35 -17.82
C SER A 348 -9.80 9.88 -17.91
N ALA A 349 -10.08 9.41 -19.12
CA ALA A 349 -10.39 8.00 -19.36
C ALA A 349 -9.20 7.07 -19.04
N SER A 350 -7.96 7.51 -19.29
CA SER A 350 -6.75 6.74 -18.99
C SER A 350 -6.41 6.77 -17.50
N ALA A 351 -6.33 7.96 -16.88
CA ALA A 351 -6.04 8.08 -15.46
C ALA A 351 -7.21 7.61 -14.58
N GLN A 352 -8.44 7.53 -15.13
CA GLN A 352 -9.67 7.25 -14.39
C GLN A 352 -9.81 8.15 -13.15
N ALA A 353 -9.47 9.41 -13.33
CA ALA A 353 -9.48 10.44 -12.31
C ALA A 353 -9.99 11.77 -12.86
N PRO A 354 -10.66 12.59 -12.03
CA PRO A 354 -11.06 13.95 -12.37
C PRO A 354 -9.89 14.91 -12.25
N TRP A 355 -10.05 16.06 -12.91
CA TRP A 355 -9.25 17.23 -12.61
C TRP A 355 -10.06 18.50 -12.85
N LEU A 356 -9.63 19.59 -12.24
CA LEU A 356 -10.13 20.93 -12.44
C LEU A 356 -9.12 21.76 -13.21
N TYR A 357 -9.61 22.65 -14.06
CA TYR A 357 -8.79 23.65 -14.73
C TYR A 357 -9.44 25.03 -14.62
N ASN A 358 -8.65 26.00 -14.17
CA ASN A 358 -9.03 27.41 -14.12
C ASN A 358 -8.29 28.18 -15.23
N ALA A 359 -8.99 28.49 -16.32
CA ALA A 359 -8.38 29.13 -17.48
C ALA A 359 -7.95 30.59 -17.20
N ARG A 360 -8.60 31.29 -16.25
CA ARG A 360 -8.24 32.67 -15.89
C ARG A 360 -6.92 32.78 -15.14
N ARG A 361 -6.64 31.77 -14.29
CA ARG A 361 -5.44 31.73 -13.43
C ARG A 361 -4.35 30.83 -13.97
N HIS A 362 -4.62 30.10 -15.06
CA HIS A 362 -3.73 29.06 -15.56
C HIS A 362 -3.35 28.02 -14.48
N GLU A 363 -4.38 27.51 -13.80
CA GLU A 363 -4.24 26.54 -12.71
C GLU A 363 -4.86 25.19 -13.10
N PHE A 364 -4.11 24.13 -12.83
CA PHE A 364 -4.54 22.72 -12.92
C PHE A 364 -4.62 22.15 -11.51
N PHE A 365 -5.69 21.40 -11.22
CA PHE A 365 -5.88 20.79 -9.91
C PHE A 365 -6.36 19.36 -10.06
N THR A 366 -5.63 18.39 -9.48
CA THR A 366 -5.91 16.96 -9.52
C THR A 366 -6.39 16.46 -8.17
N TYR A 367 -7.36 15.56 -8.17
CA TYR A 367 -8.00 15.04 -6.96
C TYR A 367 -8.68 13.70 -7.24
N ASP A 368 -9.21 13.06 -6.19
CA ASP A 368 -10.17 11.96 -6.30
C ASP A 368 -11.58 12.43 -5.93
N ASP A 369 -12.58 11.82 -6.56
CA ASP A 369 -13.99 11.99 -6.25
C ASP A 369 -14.66 10.62 -6.01
N PRO A 370 -15.94 10.56 -5.59
CA PRO A 370 -16.63 9.29 -5.38
C PRO A 370 -16.60 8.36 -6.60
N GLN A 371 -16.61 8.92 -7.83
CA GLN A 371 -16.55 8.14 -9.07
C GLN A 371 -15.17 7.45 -9.23
N SER A 372 -14.08 8.19 -9.07
CA SER A 372 -12.73 7.63 -9.20
C SER A 372 -12.44 6.63 -8.09
N LEU A 373 -12.89 6.88 -6.87
CA LEU A 373 -12.72 5.96 -5.75
C LEU A 373 -13.54 4.67 -5.89
N ALA A 374 -14.74 4.73 -6.49
CA ALA A 374 -15.50 3.53 -6.83
C ALA A 374 -14.72 2.62 -7.82
N ILE A 375 -14.08 3.21 -8.82
CA ILE A 375 -13.24 2.49 -9.77
C ILE A 375 -12.03 1.87 -9.08
N LYS A 376 -11.36 2.61 -8.21
CA LYS A 376 -10.21 2.14 -7.42
C LYS A 376 -10.60 1.02 -6.45
N GLY A 377 -11.72 1.15 -5.77
CA GLY A 377 -12.28 0.10 -4.91
C GLY A 377 -12.59 -1.19 -5.69
N ALA A 378 -13.19 -1.05 -6.87
CA ALA A 378 -13.43 -2.19 -7.75
C ALA A 378 -12.12 -2.83 -8.25
N PHE A 379 -11.06 -2.06 -8.47
CA PHE A 379 -9.73 -2.58 -8.80
C PHE A 379 -9.14 -3.37 -7.64
N VAL A 380 -9.14 -2.83 -6.41
CA VAL A 380 -8.67 -3.53 -5.20
C VAL A 380 -9.32 -4.91 -5.08
N ARG A 381 -10.64 -4.98 -5.26
CA ARG A 381 -11.39 -6.24 -5.19
C ARG A 381 -11.01 -7.21 -6.32
N ARG A 382 -10.92 -6.74 -7.57
CA ARG A 382 -10.58 -7.60 -8.72
C ARG A 382 -9.14 -8.11 -8.71
N ALA A 383 -8.23 -7.31 -8.19
CA ALA A 383 -6.82 -7.66 -8.04
C ALA A 383 -6.54 -8.46 -6.75
N HIS A 384 -7.57 -8.80 -5.99
CA HIS A 384 -7.46 -9.55 -4.74
C HIS A 384 -6.45 -8.94 -3.75
N LEU A 385 -6.32 -7.60 -3.77
CA LEU A 385 -5.48 -6.91 -2.81
C LEU A 385 -6.07 -7.04 -1.40
N ARG A 386 -5.23 -6.86 -0.37
CA ARG A 386 -5.71 -6.86 1.01
C ARG A 386 -6.82 -5.86 1.24
N GLY A 387 -6.71 -4.67 0.65
CA GLY A 387 -7.71 -3.63 0.83
C GLY A 387 -7.25 -2.25 0.36
N ALA A 388 -7.88 -1.25 0.94
CA ALA A 388 -7.58 0.17 0.70
C ALA A 388 -7.12 0.86 1.99
N MET A 389 -6.15 1.74 1.89
CA MET A 389 -5.67 2.61 2.96
C MET A 389 -5.99 4.06 2.60
N ILE A 390 -6.54 4.83 3.53
CA ILE A 390 -7.00 6.21 3.32
C ILE A 390 -6.04 7.19 3.99
N TRP A 391 -5.55 8.16 3.27
CA TRP A 391 -4.91 9.37 3.77
C TRP A 391 -5.77 10.58 3.40
N VAL A 392 -6.49 11.20 4.31
CA VAL A 392 -6.69 10.98 5.73
C VAL A 392 -8.18 11.21 6.06
N LEU A 393 -8.72 10.56 7.09
CA LEU A 393 -10.17 10.59 7.40
C LEU A 393 -10.75 12.01 7.53
N GLY A 394 -10.02 12.93 8.15
CA GLY A 394 -10.47 14.30 8.37
C GLY A 394 -10.65 15.15 7.11
N ASP A 395 -10.24 14.65 5.96
CA ASP A 395 -10.33 15.35 4.68
C ASP A 395 -11.63 15.04 3.93
N ASP A 396 -12.38 14.00 4.33
CA ASP A 396 -13.70 13.71 3.73
C ASP A 396 -14.76 14.69 4.21
N THR A 397 -15.92 14.65 3.56
CA THR A 397 -17.10 15.37 4.03
C THR A 397 -17.70 14.70 5.26
N LEU A 398 -18.55 15.43 5.99
CA LEU A 398 -19.29 14.88 7.14
C LEU A 398 -20.21 13.71 6.74
N GLN A 399 -20.60 13.61 5.46
CA GLN A 399 -21.39 12.53 4.90
C GLN A 399 -20.52 11.36 4.41
N ASN A 400 -19.20 11.43 4.58
CA ASN A 400 -18.23 10.41 4.14
C ASN A 400 -18.35 10.08 2.64
N ALA A 401 -18.44 11.11 1.79
CA ALA A 401 -18.72 10.96 0.37
C ALA A 401 -17.65 10.13 -0.37
N LEU A 402 -16.38 10.38 -0.07
CA LEU A 402 -15.27 9.62 -0.67
C LEU A 402 -15.22 8.18 -0.16
N LEU A 403 -15.39 7.98 1.15
CA LEU A 403 -15.44 6.64 1.74
C LEU A 403 -16.58 5.81 1.13
N HIS A 404 -17.78 6.39 1.01
CA HIS A 404 -18.92 5.71 0.38
C HIS A 404 -18.66 5.40 -1.10
N GLY A 405 -18.00 6.31 -1.82
CA GLY A 405 -17.53 6.05 -3.18
C GLY A 405 -16.61 4.83 -3.25
N LEU A 406 -15.58 4.80 -2.42
CA LEU A 406 -14.64 3.67 -2.31
C LEU A 406 -15.36 2.35 -2.00
N LEU A 407 -16.24 2.35 -1.00
CA LEU A 407 -16.98 1.15 -0.57
C LEU A 407 -17.92 0.63 -1.65
N SER A 408 -18.52 1.49 -2.47
CA SER A 408 -19.40 1.08 -3.57
C SER A 408 -18.69 0.20 -4.60
N GLY A 409 -17.40 0.44 -4.84
CA GLY A 409 -16.57 -0.39 -5.71
C GLY A 409 -16.00 -1.62 -4.99
N LEU A 410 -15.57 -1.44 -3.75
CA LEU A 410 -14.89 -2.47 -2.95
C LEU A 410 -15.87 -3.59 -2.51
N ARG A 411 -17.08 -3.20 -2.11
CA ARG A 411 -18.15 -4.07 -1.59
C ARG A 411 -19.45 -3.81 -2.36
N PRO A 412 -19.53 -4.12 -3.67
CA PRO A 412 -20.75 -3.86 -4.42
C PRO A 412 -21.91 -4.61 -3.78
N ARG A 413 -23.06 -3.93 -3.66
CA ARG A 413 -24.30 -4.61 -3.26
C ARG A 413 -24.57 -5.71 -4.27
N THR A 414 -24.70 -6.96 -3.83
CA THR A 414 -25.28 -8.02 -4.65
C THR A 414 -26.66 -7.55 -5.05
N ALA A 415 -26.91 -7.46 -6.37
CA ALA A 415 -28.28 -7.24 -6.85
C ALA A 415 -29.17 -8.32 -6.24
N GLN A 416 -30.12 -7.90 -5.41
CA GLN A 416 -31.16 -8.80 -4.87
C GLN A 416 -32.15 -9.13 -5.98
#